data_0b7375601c099395bfd587295ffbabb6
#
_entry.id   0b7375601c099395bfd587295ffbabb6
#
_cell.length_a   1.000
_cell.length_b   1.000
_cell.length_c   1.000
_cell.angle_alpha   90.00
_cell.angle_beta   90.00
_cell.angle_gamma   90.00
#
_symmetry.space_group_name_H-M   'P 1'
#
loop_
_entity.id
_entity.type
_entity.pdbx_description
1 polymer ?
#
loop_
_entity_poly.entity_id
_entity_poly.type
_entity_poly.pdbx_seq_one_letter_code
_entity_poly.pdbx_strand_id
1 'polypeptide(L)'
;MKKFLLITALTLCLALVTFILLPPQIPISPLGNPSQFAQYSDRSKFLIIGFAPYWNMKKLSSESLDTITHFAYFALHLRGTGEIYTKVNSREEDPGYTNYKRLLKSEGYKNLILTYMQEDEEALVVMLNTQSSRHNAINNILKTLSESRGVGVNIDFEPVGLINASLRDNFTLFIQELSQSLSKEDKLLTISIYPSAAARERLWDLNALAPLTDYFVVMTYDYTMPKSERAGPNSPLRDFSGDFEHSIIKNLGELTEHIPAKKILLGIPLYGYQWDTVDTSRYSDTTSRGVTASLEMIETMLNEQVMELVWDRNSLTPYAVSTESGSHSQIYFENEASIRLKLELVQSSGLGGIALWALGYDNNVPWLWPTINSLR
;
A
#
# COMPACT_ATOMS: atom_id res chain seq x y z
N MET A 1 51.66 -20.63 30.80
CA MET A 1 51.38 -20.23 29.43
C MET A 1 50.38 -21.15 28.69
N LYS A 2 50.58 -22.46 28.58
CA LYS A 2 49.67 -23.37 27.81
C LYS A 2 48.23 -23.41 28.33
N LYS A 3 47.97 -23.35 29.66
CA LYS A 3 46.63 -23.34 30.23
C LYS A 3 45.89 -22.03 30.02
N PHE A 4 46.63 -20.92 29.96
CA PHE A 4 46.01 -19.58 29.69
C PHE A 4 45.58 -19.44 28.22
N LEU A 5 46.38 -19.99 27.29
CA LEU A 5 46.06 -20.04 25.85
C LEU A 5 44.83 -20.96 25.57
N LEU A 6 44.67 -22.04 26.31
CA LEU A 6 43.52 -22.94 26.14
C LEU A 6 42.22 -22.33 26.62
N ILE A 7 42.22 -21.58 27.72
CA ILE A 7 41.04 -20.91 28.27
C ILE A 7 40.62 -19.76 27.34
N THR A 8 41.58 -18.98 26.80
CA THR A 8 41.29 -17.90 25.84
C THR A 8 40.76 -18.44 24.49
N ALA A 9 41.25 -19.58 24.02
CA ALA A 9 40.75 -20.23 22.82
C ALA A 9 39.33 -20.81 23.05
N LEU A 10 39.04 -21.37 24.20
CA LEU A 10 37.70 -21.88 24.54
C LEU A 10 36.67 -20.78 24.69
N THR A 11 37.03 -19.64 25.30
CA THR A 11 36.13 -18.46 25.41
C THR A 11 35.88 -17.78 24.04
N LEU A 12 36.89 -17.75 23.18
CA LEU A 12 36.71 -17.24 21.79
C LEU A 12 35.80 -18.18 20.97
N CYS A 13 35.97 -19.50 21.06
CA CYS A 13 35.09 -20.46 20.41
C CYS A 13 33.67 -20.41 20.94
N LEU A 14 33.46 -20.26 22.24
CA LEU A 14 32.13 -20.12 22.84
C LEU A 14 31.47 -18.82 22.36
N ALA A 15 32.20 -17.71 22.30
CA ALA A 15 31.71 -16.43 21.78
C ALA A 15 31.38 -16.50 20.29
N LEU A 16 32.16 -17.22 19.48
CA LEU A 16 31.87 -17.45 18.06
C LEU A 16 30.63 -18.35 17.85
N VAL A 17 30.50 -19.42 18.66
CA VAL A 17 29.35 -20.33 18.58
C VAL A 17 28.05 -19.64 19.03
N THR A 18 28.11 -18.79 20.06
CA THR A 18 26.93 -17.96 20.45
C THR A 18 26.57 -16.92 19.40
N PHE A 19 27.56 -16.37 18.65
CA PHE A 19 27.30 -15.43 17.57
C PHE A 19 26.71 -16.11 16.30
N ILE A 20 27.00 -17.40 16.10
CA ILE A 20 26.49 -18.21 14.96
C ILE A 20 25.12 -18.82 15.27
N LEU A 21 24.81 -19.12 16.56
CA LEU A 21 23.56 -19.74 16.98
C LEU A 21 22.47 -18.77 17.42
N LEU A 22 22.78 -17.50 17.62
CA LEU A 22 21.77 -16.48 17.81
C LEU A 22 21.25 -16.07 16.44
N PRO A 23 19.93 -16.17 16.20
CA PRO A 23 19.36 -15.53 15.00
C PRO A 23 19.81 -14.07 15.01
N PRO A 24 20.09 -13.47 13.83
CA PRO A 24 20.49 -12.09 13.75
C PRO A 24 19.49 -11.27 14.55
N GLN A 25 19.96 -10.64 15.65
CA GLN A 25 19.11 -9.75 16.44
C GLN A 25 18.75 -8.59 15.50
N ILE A 26 17.56 -8.66 14.92
CA ILE A 26 16.97 -7.54 14.19
C ILE A 26 16.94 -6.40 15.20
N PRO A 27 17.58 -5.26 14.94
CA PRO A 27 17.56 -4.16 15.90
C PRO A 27 16.11 -3.80 16.19
N ILE A 28 15.76 -3.95 17.44
CA ILE A 28 14.42 -3.72 17.98
C ILE A 28 14.02 -2.29 17.62
N SER A 29 12.94 -2.17 16.88
CA SER A 29 12.25 -0.94 16.45
C SER A 29 13.14 0.24 16.04
N PRO A 30 13.07 0.71 14.80
CA PRO A 30 13.77 1.93 14.35
C PRO A 30 13.32 3.20 15.09
N LEU A 31 12.26 3.14 15.89
CA LEU A 31 11.62 4.27 16.56
C LEU A 31 11.97 4.38 18.07
N GLY A 32 12.94 3.60 18.58
CA GLY A 32 13.36 3.68 19.98
C GLY A 32 12.72 2.61 20.88
N ASN A 33 12.81 2.81 22.20
CA ASN A 33 12.49 1.81 23.20
C ASN A 33 10.97 1.46 23.22
N PRO A 34 10.55 0.19 23.01
CA PRO A 34 9.14 -0.21 22.95
C PRO A 34 8.30 0.16 24.18
N SER A 35 8.93 0.42 25.32
CA SER A 35 8.25 0.78 26.56
C SER A 35 7.61 2.18 26.57
N GLN A 36 7.83 2.99 25.54
CA GLN A 36 7.25 4.34 25.42
C GLN A 36 5.99 4.37 24.53
N PHE A 37 5.69 3.29 23.82
CA PHE A 37 4.50 3.23 22.96
C PHE A 37 3.32 2.66 23.76
N ALA A 38 2.22 3.39 23.75
CA ALA A 38 0.98 2.96 24.38
C ALA A 38 0.62 1.55 23.92
N GLN A 39 0.46 0.61 24.86
CA GLN A 39 -0.10 -0.70 24.54
C GLN A 39 -1.48 -0.46 23.92
N TYR A 40 -1.66 -0.86 22.67
CA TYR A 40 -2.96 -0.91 22.04
C TYR A 40 -3.82 -1.88 22.85
N SER A 41 -4.71 -1.33 23.67
CA SER A 41 -5.56 -2.12 24.58
C SER A 41 -6.73 -2.81 23.88
N ASP A 42 -6.98 -2.48 22.61
CA ASP A 42 -8.11 -3.03 21.84
C ASP A 42 -7.73 -3.34 20.39
N ARG A 43 -7.17 -4.54 20.18
CA ARG A 43 -6.82 -5.07 18.84
C ARG A 43 -8.05 -5.29 17.94
N SER A 44 -9.27 -5.26 18.48
CA SER A 44 -10.51 -5.47 17.73
C SER A 44 -10.85 -4.33 16.76
N LYS A 45 -10.17 -3.17 16.88
CA LYS A 45 -10.38 -1.98 16.05
C LYS A 45 -9.39 -1.81 14.90
N PHE A 46 -8.48 -2.77 14.72
CA PHE A 46 -7.47 -2.69 13.69
C PHE A 46 -8.09 -2.96 12.30
N LEU A 47 -7.97 -2.00 11.38
CA LEU A 47 -8.49 -2.16 10.03
C LEU A 47 -7.51 -2.92 9.14
N ILE A 48 -8.03 -3.88 8.40
CA ILE A 48 -7.35 -4.54 7.28
C ILE A 48 -8.23 -4.35 6.06
N ILE A 49 -7.90 -3.36 5.23
CA ILE A 49 -8.62 -3.11 3.98
C ILE A 49 -7.92 -3.88 2.86
N GLY A 50 -8.66 -4.74 2.16
CA GLY A 50 -8.19 -5.39 0.94
C GLY A 50 -8.76 -4.73 -0.30
N PHE A 51 -7.93 -4.11 -1.12
CA PHE A 51 -8.34 -3.56 -2.40
C PHE A 51 -8.45 -4.67 -3.45
N ALA A 52 -9.63 -4.80 -4.06
CA ALA A 52 -9.95 -5.78 -5.07
C ALA A 52 -10.19 -5.10 -6.42
N PRO A 53 -9.16 -5.02 -7.29
CA PRO A 53 -9.32 -4.47 -8.62
C PRO A 53 -10.31 -5.30 -9.44
N TYR A 54 -11.15 -4.63 -10.23
CA TYR A 54 -12.17 -5.29 -11.03
C TYR A 54 -11.63 -6.41 -11.93
N TRP A 55 -10.35 -6.29 -12.35
CA TRP A 55 -9.69 -7.30 -13.19
C TRP A 55 -9.23 -8.54 -12.41
N ASN A 56 -9.13 -8.45 -11.09
CA ASN A 56 -8.75 -9.55 -10.20
C ASN A 56 -9.94 -10.23 -9.49
N MET A 57 -11.17 -9.77 -9.68
CA MET A 57 -12.35 -10.27 -8.97
C MET A 57 -12.56 -11.81 -9.08
N LYS A 58 -12.04 -12.43 -10.14
CA LYS A 58 -12.11 -13.89 -10.32
C LYS A 58 -10.99 -14.67 -9.63
N LYS A 59 -10.00 -13.96 -9.09
CA LYS A 59 -8.83 -14.54 -8.45
C LYS A 59 -8.85 -14.41 -6.93
N LEU A 60 -9.93 -13.91 -6.35
CA LEU A 60 -10.06 -13.73 -4.91
C LEU A 60 -10.09 -15.08 -4.20
N SER A 61 -9.26 -15.26 -3.18
CA SER A 61 -9.22 -16.44 -2.33
C SER A 61 -10.20 -16.30 -1.14
N SER A 62 -10.73 -17.41 -0.64
CA SER A 62 -11.52 -17.40 0.59
C SER A 62 -10.70 -16.92 1.78
N GLU A 63 -9.41 -17.29 1.83
CA GLU A 63 -8.49 -16.93 2.91
C GLU A 63 -8.29 -15.42 2.99
N SER A 64 -8.13 -14.74 1.83
CA SER A 64 -8.07 -13.29 1.78
C SER A 64 -9.35 -12.63 2.30
N LEU A 65 -10.51 -13.11 1.84
CA LEU A 65 -11.82 -12.58 2.21
C LEU A 65 -12.16 -12.79 3.69
N ASP A 66 -11.70 -13.89 4.29
CA ASP A 66 -11.89 -14.16 5.72
C ASP A 66 -10.98 -13.30 6.60
N THR A 67 -9.78 -12.98 6.12
CA THR A 67 -8.77 -12.23 6.87
C THR A 67 -9.04 -10.73 6.88
N ILE A 68 -9.47 -10.14 5.77
CA ILE A 68 -9.72 -8.69 5.72
C ILE A 68 -10.90 -8.27 6.61
N THR A 69 -10.88 -7.04 7.12
CA THR A 69 -12.02 -6.43 7.83
C THR A 69 -12.96 -5.73 6.87
N HIS A 70 -12.43 -5.13 5.82
CA HIS A 70 -13.17 -4.38 4.82
C HIS A 70 -12.69 -4.78 3.43
N PHE A 71 -13.65 -4.97 2.55
CA PHE A 71 -13.42 -5.24 1.14
C PHE A 71 -13.58 -3.93 0.35
N ALA A 72 -12.51 -3.45 -0.29
CA ALA A 72 -12.54 -2.25 -1.11
C ALA A 72 -12.60 -2.61 -2.60
N TYR A 73 -13.75 -2.40 -3.22
CA TYR A 73 -13.90 -2.57 -4.67
C TYR A 73 -13.16 -1.46 -5.41
N PHE A 74 -12.27 -1.80 -6.33
CA PHE A 74 -11.48 -0.87 -7.14
C PHE A 74 -11.73 -1.09 -8.63
N ALA A 75 -12.30 -0.15 -9.38
CA ALA A 75 -12.83 1.12 -8.96
C ALA A 75 -13.98 1.55 -9.87
N LEU A 76 -14.70 2.55 -9.44
CA LEU A 76 -15.60 3.33 -10.26
C LEU A 76 -14.91 4.64 -10.64
N HIS A 77 -14.89 5.00 -11.92
CA HIS A 77 -14.29 6.25 -12.38
C HIS A 77 -15.35 7.36 -12.44
N LEU A 78 -14.95 8.57 -12.06
CA LEU A 78 -15.79 9.77 -12.18
C LEU A 78 -15.40 10.58 -13.42
N ARG A 79 -16.36 11.21 -14.08
CA ARG A 79 -16.14 12.18 -15.14
C ARG A 79 -15.98 13.59 -14.56
N GLY A 80 -15.44 14.51 -15.33
CA GLY A 80 -15.43 15.94 -14.96
C GLY A 80 -16.82 16.53 -14.69
N THR A 81 -17.89 15.93 -15.21
CA THR A 81 -19.28 16.30 -14.88
C THR A 81 -19.76 15.77 -13.52
N GLY A 82 -18.98 14.93 -12.84
CA GLY A 82 -19.37 14.22 -11.62
C GLY A 82 -20.19 12.96 -11.86
N GLU A 83 -20.40 12.54 -13.10
CA GLU A 83 -21.09 11.29 -13.43
C GLU A 83 -20.15 10.11 -13.32
N ILE A 84 -20.70 8.92 -12.98
CA ILE A 84 -19.95 7.67 -13.07
C ILE A 84 -19.61 7.37 -14.53
N TYR A 85 -18.37 7.01 -14.80
CA TYR A 85 -17.90 6.59 -16.11
C TYR A 85 -18.44 5.19 -16.41
N THR A 86 -19.51 5.13 -17.21
CA THR A 86 -20.20 3.88 -17.52
C THR A 86 -19.80 3.27 -18.85
N LYS A 87 -19.19 4.06 -19.75
CA LYS A 87 -18.84 3.63 -21.12
C LYS A 87 -17.50 4.21 -21.53
N VAL A 88 -16.65 3.35 -22.09
CA VAL A 88 -15.41 3.76 -22.79
C VAL A 88 -15.74 4.41 -24.12
N ASN A 89 -16.72 3.89 -24.84
CA ASN A 89 -17.20 4.41 -26.10
C ASN A 89 -18.68 4.02 -26.33
N SER A 90 -19.25 4.33 -27.50
CA SER A 90 -20.66 4.05 -27.80
C SER A 90 -21.04 2.56 -27.79
N ARG A 91 -20.05 1.66 -27.90
CA ARG A 91 -20.26 0.19 -28.01
C ARG A 91 -19.77 -0.59 -26.79
N GLU A 92 -18.88 0.01 -26.00
CA GLU A 92 -18.17 -0.68 -24.92
C GLU A 92 -18.44 -0.02 -23.57
N GLU A 93 -18.92 -0.82 -22.62
CA GLU A 93 -19.06 -0.38 -21.24
C GLU A 93 -17.68 -0.31 -20.56
N ASP A 94 -17.56 0.58 -19.57
CA ASP A 94 -16.41 0.62 -18.68
C ASP A 94 -16.29 -0.68 -17.90
N PRO A 95 -15.12 -1.36 -17.88
CA PRO A 95 -14.96 -2.64 -17.20
C PRO A 95 -15.18 -2.54 -15.68
N GLY A 96 -14.76 -1.43 -15.04
CA GLY A 96 -15.02 -1.18 -13.63
C GLY A 96 -16.52 -1.10 -13.35
N TYR A 97 -17.26 -0.32 -14.14
CA TYR A 97 -18.71 -0.24 -14.00
C TYR A 97 -19.41 -1.57 -14.31
N THR A 98 -18.95 -2.31 -15.32
CA THR A 98 -19.51 -3.65 -15.65
C THR A 98 -19.33 -4.64 -14.50
N ASN A 99 -18.16 -4.67 -13.86
CA ASN A 99 -17.92 -5.54 -12.71
C ASN A 99 -18.65 -5.05 -11.45
N TYR A 100 -18.81 -3.75 -11.26
CA TYR A 100 -19.69 -3.22 -10.22
C TYR A 100 -21.13 -3.74 -10.36
N LYS A 101 -21.72 -3.75 -11.57
CA LYS A 101 -23.04 -4.33 -11.79
C LYS A 101 -23.12 -5.85 -11.48
N ARG A 102 -21.99 -6.57 -11.62
CA ARG A 102 -21.89 -7.97 -11.19
C ARG A 102 -21.82 -8.10 -9.68
N LEU A 103 -21.07 -7.20 -9.03
CA LEU A 103 -20.98 -7.12 -7.58
C LEU A 103 -22.35 -6.89 -6.94
N LEU A 104 -23.21 -6.03 -7.52
CA LEU A 104 -24.59 -5.81 -7.07
C LEU A 104 -25.45 -7.07 -7.09
N LYS A 105 -25.12 -8.05 -7.94
CA LYS A 105 -25.85 -9.32 -8.09
C LYS A 105 -25.27 -10.45 -7.24
N SER A 106 -24.12 -10.24 -6.61
CA SER A 106 -23.51 -11.21 -5.70
C SER A 106 -24.18 -11.18 -4.32
N GLU A 107 -23.83 -12.14 -3.47
CA GLU A 107 -24.29 -12.18 -2.07
C GLU A 107 -23.69 -11.02 -1.24
N GLY A 108 -22.80 -10.24 -1.83
CA GLY A 108 -22.12 -9.12 -1.20
C GLY A 108 -20.77 -9.50 -0.59
N TYR A 109 -20.02 -8.49 -0.22
CA TYR A 109 -18.73 -8.61 0.45
C TYR A 109 -18.78 -7.96 1.81
N LYS A 110 -18.03 -8.52 2.76
CA LYS A 110 -17.98 -8.04 4.13
C LYS A 110 -17.49 -6.57 4.17
N ASN A 111 -18.28 -5.70 4.78
CA ASN A 111 -17.94 -4.29 4.96
C ASN A 111 -17.43 -3.65 3.65
N LEU A 112 -18.25 -3.68 2.61
CA LEU A 112 -17.90 -3.18 1.28
C LEU A 112 -17.62 -1.67 1.30
N ILE A 113 -16.45 -1.29 0.81
CA ILE A 113 -16.05 0.08 0.48
C ILE A 113 -16.02 0.20 -1.05
N LEU A 114 -16.61 1.25 -1.61
CA LEU A 114 -16.48 1.56 -3.04
C LEU A 114 -15.38 2.59 -3.25
N THR A 115 -14.42 2.30 -4.12
CA THR A 115 -13.39 3.25 -4.51
C THR A 115 -13.83 4.05 -5.74
N TYR A 116 -13.66 5.37 -5.67
CA TYR A 116 -13.89 6.31 -6.77
C TYR A 116 -12.57 6.92 -7.18
N MET A 117 -12.22 6.73 -8.44
CA MET A 117 -10.92 7.10 -9.00
C MET A 117 -11.07 8.24 -10.01
N GLN A 118 -10.07 9.13 -10.01
CA GLN A 118 -9.84 10.11 -11.05
C GLN A 118 -8.37 10.50 -11.09
N GLU A 119 -7.71 10.28 -12.20
CA GLU A 119 -6.30 10.63 -12.44
C GLU A 119 -6.11 11.77 -13.46
N ASP A 120 -7.16 12.06 -14.24
CA ASP A 120 -7.14 13.14 -15.23
C ASP A 120 -7.31 14.49 -14.55
N GLU A 121 -6.28 15.35 -14.63
CA GLU A 121 -6.26 16.67 -14.00
C GLU A 121 -7.34 17.58 -14.55
N GLU A 122 -7.61 17.57 -15.87
CA GLU A 122 -8.64 18.41 -16.47
C GLU A 122 -10.03 18.02 -15.98
N ALA A 123 -10.30 16.72 -15.91
CA ALA A 123 -11.55 16.20 -15.35
C ALA A 123 -11.73 16.58 -13.88
N LEU A 124 -10.65 16.50 -13.08
CA LEU A 124 -10.66 16.96 -11.67
C LEU A 124 -10.96 18.45 -11.57
N VAL A 125 -10.29 19.27 -12.36
CA VAL A 125 -10.54 20.73 -12.39
C VAL A 125 -12.00 21.02 -12.72
N VAL A 126 -12.55 20.38 -13.76
CA VAL A 126 -13.96 20.58 -14.17
C VAL A 126 -14.91 20.12 -13.06
N MET A 127 -14.66 18.97 -12.45
CA MET A 127 -15.53 18.40 -11.43
C MET A 127 -15.50 19.21 -10.13
N LEU A 128 -14.34 19.68 -9.71
CA LEU A 128 -14.18 20.33 -8.40
C LEU A 128 -14.48 21.82 -8.41
N ASN A 129 -14.30 22.51 -9.57
CA ASN A 129 -14.45 23.96 -9.65
C ASN A 129 -15.88 24.47 -9.51
N THR A 130 -16.90 23.66 -9.81
CA THR A 130 -18.29 24.11 -9.71
C THR A 130 -19.07 23.33 -8.64
N GLN A 131 -19.90 24.03 -7.87
CA GLN A 131 -20.78 23.40 -6.91
C GLN A 131 -21.69 22.35 -7.56
N SER A 132 -22.20 22.64 -8.74
CA SER A 132 -23.08 21.71 -9.47
C SER A 132 -22.40 20.39 -9.79
N SER A 133 -21.15 20.43 -10.30
CA SER A 133 -20.40 19.22 -10.63
C SER A 133 -20.00 18.43 -9.39
N ARG A 134 -19.57 19.12 -8.30
CA ARG A 134 -19.29 18.45 -7.01
C ARG A 134 -20.55 17.78 -6.44
N HIS A 135 -21.69 18.49 -6.41
CA HIS A 135 -22.95 17.89 -5.94
C HIS A 135 -23.39 16.72 -6.81
N ASN A 136 -23.19 16.79 -8.13
CA ASN A 136 -23.48 15.67 -9.02
C ASN A 136 -22.60 14.46 -8.70
N ALA A 137 -21.28 14.65 -8.47
CA ALA A 137 -20.38 13.58 -8.06
C ALA A 137 -20.82 12.96 -6.73
N ILE A 138 -21.11 13.76 -5.72
CA ILE A 138 -21.58 13.31 -4.40
C ILE A 138 -22.88 12.50 -4.53
N ASN A 139 -23.86 12.98 -5.30
CA ASN A 139 -25.11 12.27 -5.50
C ASN A 139 -24.91 10.91 -6.17
N ASN A 140 -24.02 10.81 -7.16
CA ASN A 140 -23.68 9.55 -7.82
C ASN A 140 -22.94 8.60 -6.88
N ILE A 141 -22.04 9.11 -6.04
CA ILE A 141 -21.34 8.34 -5.01
C ILE A 141 -22.36 7.75 -4.01
N LEU A 142 -23.22 8.58 -3.45
CA LEU A 142 -24.24 8.15 -2.47
C LEU A 142 -25.21 7.15 -3.08
N LYS A 143 -25.64 7.37 -4.32
CA LYS A 143 -26.51 6.44 -5.06
C LYS A 143 -25.88 5.07 -5.20
N THR A 144 -24.67 4.99 -5.75
CA THR A 144 -23.99 3.71 -5.97
C THR A 144 -23.61 3.03 -4.65
N LEU A 145 -23.27 3.79 -3.61
CA LEU A 145 -23.04 3.26 -2.27
C LEU A 145 -24.31 2.63 -1.69
N SER A 146 -25.44 3.29 -1.80
CA SER A 146 -26.73 2.78 -1.35
C SER A 146 -27.15 1.52 -2.12
N GLU A 147 -27.04 1.54 -3.45
CA GLU A 147 -27.36 0.38 -4.32
C GLU A 147 -26.54 -0.87 -3.95
N SER A 148 -25.26 -0.67 -3.59
CA SER A 148 -24.35 -1.77 -3.23
C SER A 148 -24.44 -2.19 -1.76
N ARG A 149 -25.18 -1.47 -0.93
CA ARG A 149 -25.22 -1.62 0.54
C ARG A 149 -23.83 -1.47 1.16
N GLY A 150 -22.96 -0.65 0.56
CA GLY A 150 -21.62 -0.40 1.05
C GLY A 150 -21.61 0.31 2.40
N VAL A 151 -20.57 0.09 3.18
CA VAL A 151 -20.36 0.72 4.49
C VAL A 151 -19.53 1.98 4.40
N GLY A 152 -18.88 2.25 3.27
CA GLY A 152 -18.04 3.43 3.09
C GLY A 152 -17.56 3.63 1.65
N VAL A 153 -16.85 4.72 1.48
CA VAL A 153 -16.21 5.09 0.22
C VAL A 153 -14.71 5.32 0.41
N ASN A 154 -13.94 5.09 -0.64
CA ASN A 154 -12.56 5.51 -0.76
C ASN A 154 -12.44 6.49 -1.93
N ILE A 155 -11.89 7.67 -1.69
CA ILE A 155 -11.58 8.65 -2.72
C ILE A 155 -10.12 8.50 -3.10
N ASP A 156 -9.89 8.14 -4.36
CA ASP A 156 -8.58 7.83 -4.91
C ASP A 156 -8.29 8.72 -6.12
N PHE A 157 -8.05 10.00 -5.83
CA PHE A 157 -7.77 11.00 -6.86
C PHE A 157 -6.28 11.26 -6.94
N GLU A 158 -5.69 10.88 -8.07
CA GLU A 158 -4.25 10.82 -8.28
C GLU A 158 -3.77 11.69 -9.45
N PRO A 159 -3.97 13.02 -9.42
CA PRO A 159 -3.46 13.87 -10.48
C PRO A 159 -1.92 13.87 -10.51
N VAL A 160 -1.36 13.76 -11.72
CA VAL A 160 0.10 13.68 -11.92
C VAL A 160 0.76 15.06 -12.01
N GLY A 161 0.00 16.09 -12.36
CA GLY A 161 0.49 17.44 -12.65
C GLY A 161 0.83 18.30 -11.41
N LEU A 162 1.18 19.56 -11.68
CA LEU A 162 1.35 20.57 -10.63
C LEU A 162 -0.03 21.03 -10.15
N ILE A 163 -0.30 20.78 -8.88
CA ILE A 163 -1.57 21.14 -8.26
C ILE A 163 -1.49 22.59 -7.76
N ASN A 164 -2.39 23.44 -8.25
CA ASN A 164 -2.51 24.80 -7.74
C ASN A 164 -3.36 24.84 -6.44
N ALA A 165 -3.21 25.92 -5.68
CA ALA A 165 -3.91 26.09 -4.40
C ALA A 165 -5.44 26.03 -4.58
N SER A 166 -6.00 26.58 -5.66
CA SER A 166 -7.44 26.57 -5.90
C SER A 166 -7.99 25.16 -6.10
N LEU A 167 -7.27 24.27 -6.78
CA LEU A 167 -7.72 22.88 -6.95
C LEU A 167 -7.66 22.12 -5.61
N ARG A 168 -6.65 22.38 -4.80
CA ARG A 168 -6.52 21.82 -3.44
C ARG A 168 -7.67 22.28 -2.54
N ASP A 169 -8.00 23.58 -2.54
CA ASP A 169 -9.10 24.13 -1.77
C ASP A 169 -10.45 23.55 -2.21
N ASN A 170 -10.65 23.41 -3.52
CA ASN A 170 -11.87 22.83 -4.08
C ASN A 170 -11.97 21.31 -3.76
N PHE A 171 -10.85 20.59 -3.73
CA PHE A 171 -10.84 19.20 -3.27
C PHE A 171 -11.22 19.10 -1.79
N THR A 172 -10.66 19.97 -0.95
CA THR A 172 -11.02 20.04 0.47
C THR A 172 -12.51 20.31 0.65
N LEU A 173 -13.06 21.24 -0.13
CA LEU A 173 -14.50 21.55 -0.11
C LEU A 173 -15.34 20.33 -0.56
N PHE A 174 -14.94 19.63 -1.62
CA PHE A 174 -15.61 18.40 -2.06
C PHE A 174 -15.62 17.33 -0.95
N ILE A 175 -14.49 17.11 -0.29
CA ILE A 175 -14.40 16.17 0.84
C ILE A 175 -15.26 16.60 2.01
N GLN A 176 -15.34 17.90 2.31
CA GLN A 176 -16.22 18.42 3.35
C GLN A 176 -17.69 18.16 3.03
N GLU A 177 -18.15 18.46 1.81
CA GLU A 177 -19.51 18.22 1.35
C GLU A 177 -19.87 16.72 1.37
N LEU A 178 -18.93 15.85 0.93
CA LEU A 178 -19.08 14.40 0.93
C LEU A 178 -19.12 13.84 2.36
N SER A 179 -18.19 14.24 3.23
CA SER A 179 -18.13 13.83 4.64
C SER A 179 -19.43 14.15 5.38
N GLN A 180 -19.97 15.36 5.18
CA GLN A 180 -21.27 15.76 5.76
C GLN A 180 -22.43 14.89 5.28
N SER A 181 -22.36 14.39 4.06
CA SER A 181 -23.41 13.52 3.52
C SER A 181 -23.27 12.09 4.03
N LEU A 182 -22.05 11.55 4.09
CA LEU A 182 -21.78 10.20 4.58
C LEU A 182 -22.05 10.03 6.08
N SER A 183 -21.69 11.04 6.88
CA SER A 183 -21.92 11.00 8.34
C SER A 183 -23.38 10.93 8.74
N LYS A 184 -24.31 11.41 7.91
CA LYS A 184 -25.76 11.26 8.15
C LYS A 184 -26.24 9.81 8.08
N GLU A 185 -25.50 8.95 7.39
CA GLU A 185 -25.81 7.55 7.18
C GLU A 185 -24.83 6.60 7.89
N ASP A 186 -23.97 7.15 8.78
CA ASP A 186 -22.92 6.41 9.49
C ASP A 186 -22.00 5.61 8.53
N LYS A 187 -21.59 6.27 7.43
CA LYS A 187 -20.72 5.70 6.39
C LYS A 187 -19.29 6.19 6.52
N LEU A 188 -18.34 5.29 6.32
CA LEU A 188 -16.91 5.60 6.35
C LEU A 188 -16.47 6.42 5.13
N LEU A 189 -15.57 7.37 5.38
CA LEU A 189 -14.82 8.09 4.35
C LEU A 189 -13.33 7.79 4.48
N THR A 190 -12.75 7.21 3.46
CA THR A 190 -11.29 7.03 3.35
C THR A 190 -10.75 7.79 2.13
N ILE A 191 -9.50 8.24 2.22
CA ILE A 191 -8.81 8.93 1.12
C ILE A 191 -7.47 8.22 0.90
N SER A 192 -7.18 7.83 -0.36
CA SER A 192 -5.85 7.38 -0.76
C SER A 192 -4.94 8.57 -0.98
N ILE A 193 -3.73 8.52 -0.43
CA ILE A 193 -2.73 9.58 -0.55
C ILE A 193 -1.35 9.00 -0.85
N TYR A 194 -0.52 9.78 -1.56
CA TYR A 194 0.88 9.42 -1.74
C TYR A 194 1.65 9.52 -0.41
N PRO A 195 2.69 8.68 -0.20
CA PRO A 195 3.50 8.76 1.01
C PRO A 195 4.19 10.12 1.17
N SER A 196 4.51 10.80 0.06
CA SER A 196 5.12 12.13 0.06
C SER A 196 4.11 13.30 0.20
N ALA A 197 2.85 13.04 0.58
CA ALA A 197 1.82 14.06 0.65
C ALA A 197 2.12 15.21 1.65
N ALA A 198 2.89 14.93 2.70
CA ALA A 198 3.33 15.97 3.64
C ALA A 198 4.55 16.74 3.16
N ALA A 199 5.46 16.08 2.42
CA ALA A 199 6.72 16.68 1.98
C ALA A 199 6.59 17.57 0.73
N ARG A 200 5.49 17.45 -0.02
CA ARG A 200 5.28 18.16 -1.30
C ARG A 200 3.88 18.74 -1.38
N GLU A 201 3.76 19.91 -1.98
CA GLU A 201 2.44 20.44 -2.32
C GLU A 201 1.73 19.51 -3.31
N ARG A 202 0.65 18.92 -2.85
CA ARG A 202 -0.18 17.95 -3.58
C ARG A 202 -1.65 18.40 -3.52
N LEU A 203 -2.55 17.57 -4.02
CA LEU A 203 -4.00 17.78 -3.96
C LEU A 203 -4.52 17.88 -2.51
N TRP A 204 -3.84 17.27 -1.56
CA TRP A 204 -4.32 17.08 -0.20
C TRP A 204 -3.80 18.15 0.77
N ASP A 205 -4.70 18.99 1.30
CA ASP A 205 -4.45 19.76 2.52
C ASP A 205 -4.69 18.85 3.72
N LEU A 206 -3.64 18.24 4.22
CA LEU A 206 -3.72 17.22 5.27
C LEU A 206 -4.32 17.76 6.56
N ASN A 207 -4.03 19.01 6.93
CA ASN A 207 -4.57 19.62 8.14
C ASN A 207 -6.09 19.86 8.03
N ALA A 208 -6.56 20.31 6.87
CA ALA A 208 -7.96 20.53 6.61
C ALA A 208 -8.74 19.21 6.43
N LEU A 209 -8.10 18.19 5.85
CA LEU A 209 -8.73 16.89 5.58
C LEU A 209 -8.77 15.96 6.80
N ALA A 210 -7.79 16.05 7.72
CA ALA A 210 -7.72 15.16 8.88
C ALA A 210 -8.97 15.13 9.76
N PRO A 211 -9.67 16.23 10.05
CA PRO A 211 -10.94 16.19 10.81
C PRO A 211 -12.13 15.66 10.01
N LEU A 212 -12.07 15.67 8.67
CA LEU A 212 -13.16 15.32 7.76
C LEU A 212 -13.17 13.85 7.35
N THR A 213 -12.04 13.16 7.52
CA THR A 213 -11.76 11.82 6.99
C THR A 213 -11.63 10.82 8.13
N ASP A 214 -12.19 9.63 7.99
CA ASP A 214 -12.03 8.57 8.98
C ASP A 214 -10.64 7.94 8.92
N TYR A 215 -10.17 7.58 7.71
CA TYR A 215 -8.85 7.02 7.51
C TYR A 215 -8.20 7.51 6.22
N PHE A 216 -6.87 7.61 6.27
CA PHE A 216 -6.01 7.85 5.10
C PHE A 216 -5.30 6.55 4.73
N VAL A 217 -5.52 6.08 3.52
CA VAL A 217 -4.76 4.97 2.92
C VAL A 217 -3.49 5.56 2.34
N VAL A 218 -2.38 5.39 3.03
CA VAL A 218 -1.08 5.87 2.54
C VAL A 218 -0.51 4.81 1.60
N MET A 219 -0.33 5.14 0.34
CA MET A 219 0.19 4.25 -0.70
C MET A 219 1.71 4.09 -0.57
N THR A 220 2.17 3.39 0.47
CA THR A 220 3.58 3.20 0.80
C THR A 220 4.26 2.16 -0.11
N TYR A 221 4.07 2.31 -1.41
CA TYR A 221 4.66 1.53 -2.49
C TYR A 221 4.96 2.44 -3.69
N ASP A 222 5.52 1.87 -4.76
CA ASP A 222 5.95 2.58 -5.95
C ASP A 222 7.06 3.64 -5.69
N TYR A 223 7.90 3.37 -4.67
CA TYR A 223 9.09 4.20 -4.43
C TYR A 223 10.11 4.06 -5.57
N THR A 224 10.24 2.86 -6.12
CA THR A 224 10.95 2.61 -7.38
C THR A 224 9.93 2.10 -8.39
N MET A 225 9.79 2.80 -9.50
CA MET A 225 8.76 2.54 -10.51
C MET A 225 9.33 1.81 -11.73
N PRO A 226 8.49 1.20 -12.60
CA PRO A 226 8.97 0.49 -13.80
C PRO A 226 9.89 1.31 -14.71
N LYS A 227 9.75 2.63 -14.75
CA LYS A 227 10.55 3.55 -15.58
C LYS A 227 11.84 4.02 -14.91
N SER A 228 12.15 3.55 -13.71
CA SER A 228 13.36 3.97 -12.98
C SER A 228 14.61 3.47 -13.71
N GLU A 229 15.66 4.30 -13.72
CA GLU A 229 16.95 3.98 -14.34
C GLU A 229 17.74 2.93 -13.56
N ARG A 230 17.39 2.69 -12.30
CA ARG A 230 17.98 1.67 -11.43
C ARG A 230 16.87 0.82 -10.81
N ALA A 231 17.12 -0.48 -10.73
CA ALA A 231 16.28 -1.40 -9.98
C ALA A 231 16.34 -1.06 -8.49
N GLY A 232 15.23 -1.18 -7.78
CA GLY A 232 15.19 -0.81 -6.38
C GLY A 232 13.90 -1.20 -5.66
N PRO A 233 13.85 -0.99 -4.34
CA PRO A 233 12.72 -1.40 -3.52
C PRO A 233 11.40 -0.74 -3.94
N ASN A 234 10.36 -1.54 -4.06
CA ASN A 234 9.01 -1.07 -4.29
C ASN A 234 8.44 -0.36 -3.04
N SER A 235 8.74 -0.87 -1.85
CA SER A 235 8.16 -0.39 -0.58
C SER A 235 9.22 -0.42 0.55
N PRO A 236 10.25 0.46 0.49
CA PRO A 236 11.37 0.48 1.43
C PRO A 236 10.94 0.95 2.82
N LEU A 237 11.24 0.14 3.85
CA LEU A 237 10.96 0.53 5.24
C LEU A 237 11.88 1.66 5.71
N ARG A 238 13.16 1.63 5.28
CA ARG A 238 14.19 2.62 5.60
C ARG A 238 14.80 3.23 4.33
N ASP A 239 15.45 4.37 4.50
CA ASP A 239 16.29 4.97 3.47
C ASP A 239 17.45 4.03 3.13
N PHE A 240 17.68 3.74 1.87
CA PHE A 240 18.57 2.67 1.44
C PHE A 240 19.77 3.12 0.61
N SER A 241 19.75 4.33 0.09
CA SER A 241 20.93 4.95 -0.53
C SER A 241 20.80 6.47 -0.50
N GLY A 242 21.92 7.18 -0.66
CA GLY A 242 21.92 8.64 -0.75
C GLY A 242 21.17 9.22 -1.96
N ASP A 243 20.84 8.36 -2.94
CA ASP A 243 20.11 8.74 -4.15
C ASP A 243 18.59 8.61 -4.01
N PHE A 244 18.12 8.00 -2.93
CA PHE A 244 16.70 7.76 -2.68
C PHE A 244 16.26 8.47 -1.38
N GLU A 245 15.63 9.60 -1.53
CA GLU A 245 15.29 10.50 -0.42
C GLU A 245 14.13 10.03 0.46
N HIS A 246 13.40 8.98 0.06
CA HIS A 246 12.14 8.62 0.70
C HIS A 246 12.09 7.18 1.17
N SER A 247 11.52 6.98 2.35
CA SER A 247 11.20 5.67 2.95
C SER A 247 9.89 5.75 3.72
N ILE A 248 9.33 4.60 4.04
CA ILE A 248 8.09 4.50 4.83
C ILE A 248 8.24 5.22 6.17
N ILE A 249 9.33 4.97 6.90
CA ILE A 249 9.53 5.57 8.24
C ILE A 249 9.61 7.10 8.15
N LYS A 250 10.35 7.64 7.17
CA LYS A 250 10.47 9.08 6.97
C LYS A 250 9.11 9.69 6.63
N ASN A 251 8.40 9.13 5.65
CA ASN A 251 7.12 9.67 5.23
C ASN A 251 6.04 9.57 6.33
N LEU A 252 6.03 8.49 7.12
CA LEU A 252 5.12 8.39 8.26
C LEU A 252 5.44 9.44 9.33
N GLY A 253 6.72 9.72 9.59
CA GLY A 253 7.13 10.80 10.49
C GLY A 253 6.54 12.14 10.05
N GLU A 254 6.70 12.50 8.77
CA GLU A 254 6.16 13.72 8.17
C GLU A 254 4.62 13.75 8.21
N LEU A 255 3.95 12.65 7.85
CA LEU A 255 2.48 12.57 7.83
C LEU A 255 1.86 12.67 9.22
N THR A 256 2.49 12.11 10.25
CA THR A 256 1.95 12.13 11.63
C THR A 256 2.03 13.50 12.28
N GLU A 257 2.75 14.46 11.71
CA GLU A 257 2.69 15.88 12.11
C GLU A 257 1.34 16.54 11.75
N HIS A 258 0.61 15.97 10.77
CA HIS A 258 -0.63 16.51 10.22
C HIS A 258 -1.85 15.61 10.48
N ILE A 259 -1.65 14.30 10.48
CA ILE A 259 -2.71 13.29 10.58
C ILE A 259 -2.51 12.47 11.85
N PRO A 260 -3.51 12.34 12.72
CA PRO A 260 -3.43 11.43 13.86
C PRO A 260 -3.08 10.01 13.42
N ALA A 261 -2.05 9.40 14.01
CA ALA A 261 -1.53 8.08 13.62
C ALA A 261 -2.64 7.01 13.48
N LYS A 262 -3.61 7.00 14.39
CA LYS A 262 -4.77 6.09 14.37
C LYS A 262 -5.68 6.23 13.13
N LYS A 263 -5.54 7.29 12.35
CA LYS A 263 -6.27 7.50 11.08
C LYS A 263 -5.45 7.08 9.86
N ILE A 264 -4.21 6.66 10.03
CA ILE A 264 -3.33 6.23 8.94
C ILE A 264 -3.42 4.72 8.78
N LEU A 265 -3.66 4.26 7.55
CA LEU A 265 -3.55 2.87 7.13
C LEU A 265 -2.30 2.73 6.25
N LEU A 266 -1.39 1.83 6.65
CA LEU A 266 -0.18 1.58 5.88
C LEU A 266 -0.50 0.73 4.65
N GLY A 267 -0.22 1.25 3.45
CA GLY A 267 -0.35 0.51 2.19
C GLY A 267 0.75 -0.56 2.07
N ILE A 268 0.37 -1.79 1.78
CA ILE A 268 1.29 -2.91 1.57
C ILE A 268 1.05 -3.48 0.18
N PRO A 269 2.07 -3.51 -0.70
CA PRO A 269 1.92 -4.07 -2.03
C PRO A 269 1.99 -5.60 -1.99
N LEU A 270 1.09 -6.26 -2.71
CA LEU A 270 1.13 -7.71 -2.98
C LEU A 270 1.74 -7.99 -4.36
N TYR A 271 2.66 -7.14 -4.78
CA TYR A 271 3.37 -7.20 -6.06
C TYR A 271 4.75 -6.60 -5.92
N GLY A 272 5.57 -6.85 -6.92
CA GLY A 272 6.87 -6.21 -7.09
C GLY A 272 7.09 -5.79 -8.54
N TYR A 273 8.25 -5.21 -8.80
CA TYR A 273 8.70 -4.88 -10.15
C TYR A 273 9.95 -5.67 -10.50
N GLN A 274 9.95 -6.24 -11.70
CA GLN A 274 11.08 -6.95 -12.29
C GLN A 274 11.66 -6.12 -13.42
N TRP A 275 12.99 -5.95 -13.41
CA TRP A 275 13.75 -5.28 -14.47
C TRP A 275 14.83 -6.20 -15.01
N ASP A 276 15.13 -6.09 -16.30
CA ASP A 276 16.42 -6.52 -16.81
C ASP A 276 17.47 -5.49 -16.38
N THR A 277 18.63 -5.96 -15.96
CA THR A 277 19.68 -5.15 -15.36
C THR A 277 21.03 -5.38 -16.02
N VAL A 278 21.98 -4.48 -15.80
CA VAL A 278 23.35 -4.62 -16.34
C VAL A 278 24.07 -5.78 -15.67
N ASP A 279 23.83 -6.02 -14.39
CA ASP A 279 24.39 -7.10 -13.59
C ASP A 279 23.43 -7.49 -12.44
N THR A 280 23.85 -8.38 -11.55
CA THR A 280 23.10 -8.84 -10.39
C THR A 280 23.42 -8.06 -9.10
N SER A 281 24.24 -7.01 -9.17
CA SER A 281 24.54 -6.19 -8.00
C SER A 281 23.30 -5.44 -7.52
N ARG A 282 23.20 -5.24 -6.21
CA ARG A 282 22.07 -4.50 -5.62
C ARG A 282 21.95 -3.09 -6.23
N TYR A 283 20.73 -2.71 -6.62
CA TYR A 283 20.42 -1.43 -7.28
C TYR A 283 21.12 -1.25 -8.63
N SER A 284 21.29 -2.33 -9.38
CA SER A 284 21.88 -2.29 -10.70
C SER A 284 21.08 -1.39 -11.66
N ASP A 285 21.80 -0.79 -12.62
CA ASP A 285 21.16 0.00 -13.67
C ASP A 285 20.26 -0.88 -14.52
N THR A 286 19.08 -0.35 -14.89
CA THR A 286 18.08 -1.07 -15.69
C THR A 286 18.42 -0.97 -17.18
N THR A 287 18.21 -2.05 -17.92
CA THR A 287 18.42 -2.10 -19.38
C THR A 287 17.08 -2.06 -20.14
N SER A 288 15.97 -2.26 -19.41
CA SER A 288 14.61 -2.20 -19.95
C SER A 288 13.65 -1.61 -18.94
N ARG A 289 12.46 -1.23 -19.42
CA ARG A 289 11.36 -0.86 -18.52
C ARG A 289 10.93 -2.08 -17.69
N GLY A 290 10.81 -1.92 -16.38
CA GLY A 290 10.33 -2.96 -15.48
C GLY A 290 8.88 -3.37 -15.76
N VAL A 291 8.56 -4.57 -15.35
CA VAL A 291 7.22 -5.17 -15.43
C VAL A 291 6.71 -5.52 -14.03
N THR A 292 5.41 -5.42 -13.84
CA THR A 292 4.77 -5.81 -12.58
C THR A 292 4.71 -7.33 -12.48
N ALA A 293 5.11 -7.88 -11.32
CA ALA A 293 4.94 -9.28 -10.97
C ALA A 293 4.14 -9.41 -9.67
N SER A 294 3.08 -10.22 -9.68
CA SER A 294 2.32 -10.53 -8.47
C SER A 294 3.14 -11.36 -7.48
N LEU A 295 2.79 -11.34 -6.19
CA LEU A 295 3.44 -12.23 -5.21
C LEU A 295 3.32 -13.70 -5.62
N GLU A 296 2.18 -14.12 -6.18
CA GLU A 296 1.99 -15.47 -6.74
C GLU A 296 3.06 -15.83 -7.77
N MET A 297 3.35 -14.92 -8.73
CA MET A 297 4.38 -15.13 -9.74
C MET A 297 5.77 -15.21 -9.11
N ILE A 298 6.05 -14.31 -8.16
CA ILE A 298 7.36 -14.25 -7.49
C ILE A 298 7.61 -15.52 -6.68
N GLU A 299 6.63 -15.98 -5.91
CA GLU A 299 6.72 -17.25 -5.17
C GLU A 299 6.97 -18.44 -6.11
N THR A 300 6.32 -18.45 -7.27
CA THR A 300 6.56 -19.48 -8.29
C THR A 300 8.00 -19.44 -8.78
N MET A 301 8.54 -18.26 -9.14
CA MET A 301 9.91 -18.11 -9.60
C MET A 301 10.95 -18.55 -8.56
N LEU A 302 10.69 -18.26 -7.28
CA LEU A 302 11.55 -18.67 -6.18
C LEU A 302 11.51 -20.19 -5.96
N ASN A 303 10.33 -20.80 -5.99
CA ASN A 303 10.13 -22.25 -5.82
C ASN A 303 10.73 -23.05 -6.96
N GLU A 304 10.68 -22.54 -8.19
CA GLU A 304 11.30 -23.13 -9.38
C GLU A 304 12.82 -22.84 -9.45
N GLN A 305 13.35 -22.06 -8.52
CA GLN A 305 14.78 -21.69 -8.43
C GLN A 305 15.31 -20.93 -9.65
N VAL A 306 14.44 -20.28 -10.42
CA VAL A 306 14.84 -19.40 -11.53
C VAL A 306 15.29 -18.03 -11.04
N MET A 307 14.99 -17.71 -9.78
CA MET A 307 15.45 -16.52 -9.06
C MET A 307 16.01 -16.92 -7.70
N GLU A 308 17.07 -16.24 -7.26
CA GLU A 308 17.66 -16.39 -5.93
C GLU A 308 17.28 -15.22 -5.02
N LEU A 309 16.76 -15.55 -3.83
CA LEU A 309 16.33 -14.57 -2.85
C LEU A 309 17.51 -13.92 -2.14
N VAL A 310 17.54 -12.61 -2.08
CA VAL A 310 18.52 -11.79 -1.37
C VAL A 310 17.80 -10.82 -0.43
N TRP A 311 18.39 -10.55 0.74
CA TRP A 311 17.88 -9.57 1.69
C TRP A 311 18.66 -8.26 1.62
N ASP A 312 17.97 -7.15 1.34
CA ASP A 312 18.55 -5.82 1.42
C ASP A 312 18.44 -5.25 2.84
N ARG A 313 19.57 -5.21 3.53
CA ARG A 313 19.64 -4.71 4.92
C ARG A 313 19.45 -3.20 5.03
N ASN A 314 19.61 -2.44 3.96
CA ASN A 314 19.44 -0.98 3.98
C ASN A 314 17.96 -0.63 3.93
N SER A 315 17.25 -1.11 2.94
CA SER A 315 15.80 -0.86 2.77
C SER A 315 14.93 -1.72 3.69
N LEU A 316 15.47 -2.82 4.23
CA LEU A 316 14.73 -3.87 4.96
C LEU A 316 13.64 -4.52 4.10
N THR A 317 13.97 -4.77 2.84
CA THR A 317 13.11 -5.45 1.88
C THR A 317 13.85 -6.59 1.17
N PRO A 318 13.15 -7.61 0.68
CA PRO A 318 13.76 -8.63 -0.18
C PRO A 318 13.88 -8.11 -1.61
N TYR A 319 14.83 -8.71 -2.32
CA TYR A 319 14.85 -8.73 -3.77
C TYR A 319 15.35 -10.11 -4.25
N ALA A 320 15.08 -10.43 -5.49
CA ALA A 320 15.60 -11.64 -6.08
C ALA A 320 16.38 -11.33 -7.36
N VAL A 321 17.37 -12.17 -7.66
CA VAL A 321 18.21 -12.04 -8.85
C VAL A 321 18.08 -13.30 -9.71
N SER A 322 18.19 -13.15 -11.04
CA SER A 322 18.16 -14.29 -11.96
C SER A 322 19.32 -15.25 -11.69
N THR A 323 19.04 -16.55 -11.74
CA THR A 323 20.04 -17.63 -11.65
C THR A 323 20.51 -18.11 -13.03
N GLU A 324 19.84 -17.67 -14.11
CA GLU A 324 20.22 -18.07 -15.47
C GLU A 324 21.51 -17.41 -15.91
N SER A 325 22.45 -18.24 -16.40
CA SER A 325 23.75 -17.76 -16.93
C SER A 325 23.54 -16.85 -18.14
N GLY A 326 24.07 -15.63 -18.05
CA GLY A 326 23.97 -14.63 -19.12
C GLY A 326 22.67 -13.81 -19.10
N SER A 327 21.76 -14.07 -18.18
CA SER A 327 20.59 -13.24 -17.91
C SER A 327 20.79 -12.46 -16.60
N HIS A 328 20.60 -11.16 -16.63
CA HIS A 328 20.65 -10.30 -15.44
C HIS A 328 19.32 -9.64 -15.27
N SER A 329 18.57 -10.11 -14.29
CA SER A 329 17.33 -9.46 -13.89
C SER A 329 17.20 -9.41 -12.37
N GLN A 330 16.48 -8.40 -11.89
CA GLN A 330 16.20 -8.18 -10.48
C GLN A 330 14.72 -7.93 -10.31
N ILE A 331 14.16 -8.49 -9.22
CA ILE A 331 12.80 -8.23 -8.81
C ILE A 331 12.79 -7.78 -7.35
N TYR A 332 12.19 -6.63 -7.05
CA TYR A 332 11.99 -6.13 -5.69
C TYR A 332 10.52 -6.27 -5.29
N PHE A 333 10.26 -6.82 -4.10
CA PHE A 333 8.91 -7.23 -3.67
C PHE A 333 8.80 -7.27 -2.14
N GLU A 334 7.70 -7.81 -1.62
CA GLU A 334 7.50 -8.09 -0.19
C GLU A 334 7.53 -9.60 0.09
N ASN A 335 8.16 -10.01 1.20
CA ASN A 335 8.09 -11.36 1.72
C ASN A 335 7.60 -11.37 3.18
N GLU A 336 7.53 -12.55 3.79
CA GLU A 336 7.10 -12.71 5.18
C GLU A 336 7.87 -11.79 6.13
N ALA A 337 9.20 -11.72 6.00
CA ALA A 337 10.05 -10.94 6.89
C ALA A 337 9.80 -9.43 6.75
N SER A 338 9.72 -8.91 5.53
CA SER A 338 9.48 -7.48 5.30
C SER A 338 8.06 -7.06 5.72
N ILE A 339 7.06 -7.92 5.48
CA ILE A 339 5.69 -7.67 5.96
C ILE A 339 5.66 -7.67 7.49
N ARG A 340 6.28 -8.63 8.18
CA ARG A 340 6.35 -8.62 9.66
C ARG A 340 6.93 -7.31 10.20
N LEU A 341 8.03 -6.82 9.63
CA LEU A 341 8.60 -5.53 10.04
C LEU A 341 7.64 -4.35 9.82
N LYS A 342 6.88 -4.35 8.73
CA LYS A 342 5.84 -3.34 8.49
C LYS A 342 4.70 -3.44 9.49
N LEU A 343 4.28 -4.65 9.85
CA LEU A 343 3.24 -4.87 10.87
C LEU A 343 3.71 -4.43 12.26
N GLU A 344 4.97 -4.68 12.61
CA GLU A 344 5.59 -4.17 13.85
C GLU A 344 5.63 -2.63 13.86
N LEU A 345 5.97 -2.00 12.73
CA LEU A 345 5.92 -0.54 12.60
C LEU A 345 4.51 -0.01 12.81
N VAL A 346 3.50 -0.64 12.20
CA VAL A 346 2.09 -0.25 12.34
C VAL A 346 1.66 -0.31 13.81
N GLN A 347 1.99 -1.38 14.52
CA GLN A 347 1.67 -1.53 15.95
C GLN A 347 2.43 -0.52 16.82
N SER A 348 3.74 -0.39 16.61
CA SER A 348 4.59 0.48 17.44
C SER A 348 4.30 1.96 17.22
N SER A 349 3.88 2.36 16.03
CA SER A 349 3.51 3.74 15.70
C SER A 349 2.05 4.07 16.01
N GLY A 350 1.25 3.10 16.46
CA GLY A 350 -0.17 3.30 16.76
C GLY A 350 -1.01 3.65 15.53
N LEU A 351 -0.67 3.09 14.36
CA LEU A 351 -1.47 3.32 13.15
C LEU A 351 -2.83 2.62 13.24
N GLY A 352 -3.80 3.10 12.47
CA GLY A 352 -5.16 2.55 12.43
C GLY A 352 -5.28 1.18 11.78
N GLY A 353 -4.28 0.76 10.99
CA GLY A 353 -4.32 -0.52 10.30
C GLY A 353 -3.45 -0.57 9.06
N ILE A 354 -3.82 -1.47 8.17
CA ILE A 354 -3.15 -1.68 6.87
C ILE A 354 -4.15 -1.66 5.72
N ALA A 355 -3.62 -1.39 4.54
CA ALA A 355 -4.34 -1.51 3.26
C ALA A 355 -3.51 -2.34 2.29
N LEU A 356 -4.10 -3.40 1.73
CA LEU A 356 -3.41 -4.34 0.85
C LEU A 356 -3.72 -4.04 -0.62
N TRP A 357 -2.71 -3.80 -1.43
CA TRP A 357 -2.81 -3.61 -2.87
C TRP A 357 -2.02 -4.69 -3.62
N ALA A 358 -2.64 -5.67 -4.28
CA ALA A 358 -4.07 -5.83 -4.43
C ALA A 358 -4.46 -7.30 -4.26
N LEU A 359 -5.66 -7.53 -3.78
CA LEU A 359 -6.22 -8.88 -3.69
C LEU A 359 -6.25 -9.57 -5.07
N GLY A 360 -6.01 -10.87 -5.08
CA GLY A 360 -5.86 -11.68 -6.30
C GLY A 360 -4.45 -11.64 -6.90
N TYR A 361 -3.48 -11.01 -6.20
CA TYR A 361 -2.04 -11.14 -6.46
C TYR A 361 -1.36 -12.08 -5.46
N ASP A 362 -2.13 -12.64 -4.54
CA ASP A 362 -1.75 -13.34 -3.32
C ASP A 362 -2.03 -14.86 -3.36
N ASN A 363 -2.49 -15.41 -4.50
CA ASN A 363 -2.74 -16.84 -4.61
C ASN A 363 -1.46 -17.64 -4.45
N ASN A 364 -1.56 -18.82 -3.81
CA ASN A 364 -0.41 -19.69 -3.58
C ASN A 364 0.76 -19.05 -2.79
N VAL A 365 0.46 -18.09 -1.91
CA VAL A 365 1.41 -17.44 -0.99
C VAL A 365 1.08 -17.86 0.45
N PRO A 366 1.49 -19.06 0.90
CA PRO A 366 0.96 -19.70 2.11
C PRO A 366 1.32 -18.97 3.41
N TRP A 367 2.39 -18.18 3.43
CA TRP A 367 2.83 -17.43 4.60
C TRP A 367 2.07 -16.11 4.78
N LEU A 368 1.43 -15.56 3.74
CA LEU A 368 0.90 -14.18 3.75
C LEU A 368 -0.21 -14.00 4.77
N TRP A 369 -1.30 -14.76 4.64
CA TRP A 369 -2.49 -14.57 5.48
C TRP A 369 -2.27 -14.95 6.95
N PRO A 370 -1.52 -16.03 7.29
CA PRO A 370 -1.07 -16.27 8.66
C PRO A 370 -0.26 -15.10 9.24
N THR A 371 0.61 -14.48 8.42
CA THR A 371 1.40 -13.31 8.84
C THR A 371 0.52 -12.11 9.11
N ILE A 372 -0.40 -11.77 8.19
CA ILE A 372 -1.36 -10.68 8.39
C ILE A 372 -2.24 -10.92 9.63
N ASN A 373 -2.71 -12.16 9.84
CA ASN A 373 -3.52 -12.52 11.01
C ASN A 373 -2.76 -12.40 12.35
N SER A 374 -1.43 -12.42 12.35
CA SER A 374 -0.64 -12.22 13.57
C SER A 374 -0.79 -10.83 14.20
N LEU A 375 -1.40 -9.87 13.48
CA LEU A 375 -1.79 -8.56 14.00
C LEU A 375 -2.99 -8.60 14.94
N ARG A 376 -3.82 -9.62 14.83
CA ARG A 376 -5.04 -9.81 15.65
C ARG A 376 -4.74 -10.66 16.91
#